data_6031f4f85ffdab6a9ef8f5b777b528fb
#
_entry.id   6031f4f85ffdab6a9ef8f5b777b528fb
#
_cell.length_a   1.000
_cell.length_b   1.000
_cell.length_c   1.000
_cell.angle_alpha   90.00
_cell.angle_beta   90.00
_cell.angle_gamma   90.00
#
_symmetry.space_group_name_H-M   'P 1'
#
loop_
_entity.id
_entity.type
_entity.pdbx_description
1 polymer ?
#
loop_
_entity_poly.entity_id
_entity_poly.type
_entity_poly.pdbx_seq_one_letter_code
_entity_poly.pdbx_strand_id
1 'polypeptide(L)'
;MEDIRIIVKTSKGDIEGTLQASKAPVTVANFLNLAKRGYYDGITFHRVIPNFMIQGGDPTGTGAGGPGYTFEDEVNTGLKHDKPGIFSMANRGPATNGSQFFITHVPTPHLDGKHTVFGFVTKGQDVVNSIQMGDKIQKIEILDPTDALFEAQKAKIEGWNKSLK
;
A
#
# COMPACT_ATOMS: atom_id res chain seq x y z
N MET A 1 -12.62 -11.78 9.39
CA MET A 1 -11.41 -10.95 9.60
C MET A 1 -11.78 -9.49 9.36
N GLU A 2 -11.45 -8.65 10.32
CA GLU A 2 -11.81 -7.24 10.26
C GLU A 2 -10.81 -6.41 9.47
N ASP A 3 -11.31 -5.34 8.85
CA ASP A 3 -10.46 -4.38 8.16
C ASP A 3 -9.69 -3.54 9.18
N ILE A 4 -8.57 -2.98 8.76
CA ILE A 4 -7.61 -2.32 9.65
C ILE A 4 -7.41 -0.87 9.21
N ARG A 5 -7.63 0.06 10.13
CA ARG A 5 -7.43 1.49 9.89
C ARG A 5 -5.97 1.86 10.09
N ILE A 6 -5.50 2.78 9.27
CA ILE A 6 -4.13 3.30 9.35
C ILE A 6 -4.12 4.82 9.17
N ILE A 7 -2.99 5.43 9.57
CA ILE A 7 -2.67 6.80 9.23
C ILE A 7 -1.30 6.79 8.56
N VAL A 8 -1.24 7.27 7.32
CA VAL A 8 0.03 7.51 6.64
C VAL A 8 0.43 8.95 6.92
N LYS A 9 1.42 9.15 7.77
CA LYS A 9 1.94 10.48 8.10
C LYS A 9 2.95 10.89 7.04
N THR A 10 2.69 12.02 6.39
CA THR A 10 3.54 12.49 5.28
C THR A 10 4.05 13.90 5.56
N SER A 11 5.01 14.33 4.75
CA SER A 11 5.54 15.70 4.81
C SER A 11 4.49 16.78 4.46
N LYS A 12 3.34 16.40 3.92
CA LYS A 12 2.23 17.32 3.62
C LYS A 12 1.03 17.17 4.57
N GLY A 13 1.07 16.21 5.50
CA GLY A 13 0.00 15.96 6.44
C GLY A 13 -0.38 14.48 6.51
N ASP A 14 -1.48 14.19 7.17
CA ASP A 14 -1.93 12.82 7.43
C ASP A 14 -2.96 12.36 6.41
N ILE A 15 -2.80 11.09 5.98
CA ILE A 15 -3.76 10.39 5.13
C ILE A 15 -4.31 9.24 5.96
N GLU A 16 -5.59 9.28 6.29
CA GLU A 16 -6.25 8.20 7.01
C GLU A 16 -6.93 7.27 6.02
N GLY A 17 -6.81 5.98 6.25
CA GLY A 17 -7.41 5.00 5.37
C GLY A 17 -7.76 3.72 6.09
N THR A 18 -8.53 2.88 5.41
CA THR A 18 -8.90 1.55 5.86
C THR A 18 -8.32 0.53 4.88
N LEU A 19 -7.55 -0.40 5.40
CA LEU A 19 -7.02 -1.52 4.63
C LEU A 19 -7.97 -2.70 4.74
N GLN A 20 -8.32 -3.28 3.60
CA GLN A 20 -9.38 -4.28 3.50
C GLN A 20 -8.85 -5.70 3.63
N ALA A 21 -8.42 -6.04 4.86
CA ALA A 21 -7.93 -7.37 5.20
C ALA A 21 -8.97 -8.47 4.94
N SER A 22 -10.25 -8.13 5.01
CA SER A 22 -11.34 -9.06 4.72
C SER A 22 -11.38 -9.50 3.26
N LYS A 23 -10.84 -8.70 2.35
CA LYS A 23 -10.89 -8.95 0.90
C LYS A 23 -9.52 -9.26 0.31
N ALA A 24 -8.47 -8.60 0.78
CA ALA A 24 -7.09 -8.76 0.27
C ALA A 24 -6.13 -9.07 1.42
N PRO A 25 -6.30 -10.19 2.13
CA PRO A 25 -5.57 -10.48 3.36
C PRO A 25 -4.05 -10.60 3.16
N VAL A 26 -3.60 -11.19 2.06
CA VAL A 26 -2.17 -11.35 1.80
C VAL A 26 -1.51 -9.98 1.59
N THR A 27 -2.11 -9.15 0.75
CA THR A 27 -1.59 -7.81 0.44
C THR A 27 -1.58 -6.93 1.68
N VAL A 28 -2.67 -6.94 2.46
CA VAL A 28 -2.75 -6.14 3.70
C VAL A 28 -1.74 -6.64 4.72
N ALA A 29 -1.57 -7.96 4.88
CA ALA A 29 -0.58 -8.52 5.78
C ALA A 29 0.84 -8.09 5.41
N ASN A 30 1.17 -8.10 4.12
CA ASN A 30 2.48 -7.65 3.64
C ASN A 30 2.70 -6.17 3.97
N PHE A 31 1.75 -5.32 3.63
CA PHE A 31 1.85 -3.88 3.88
C PHE A 31 2.02 -3.59 5.37
N LEU A 32 1.21 -4.20 6.23
CA LEU A 32 1.26 -3.98 7.68
C LEU A 32 2.53 -4.56 8.32
N ASN A 33 3.01 -5.70 7.83
CA ASN A 33 4.27 -6.28 8.31
C ASN A 33 5.44 -5.32 8.01
N LEU A 34 5.50 -4.78 6.81
CA LEU A 34 6.52 -3.80 6.44
C LEU A 34 6.37 -2.52 7.26
N ALA A 35 5.15 -2.03 7.44
CA ALA A 35 4.89 -0.82 8.23
C ALA A 35 5.32 -0.99 9.70
N LYS A 36 5.02 -2.13 10.31
CA LYS A 36 5.42 -2.43 11.70
C LYS A 36 6.94 -2.47 11.87
N ARG A 37 7.65 -2.88 10.84
CA ARG A 37 9.11 -2.97 10.86
C ARG A 37 9.79 -1.63 10.55
N GLY A 38 9.01 -0.57 10.35
CA GLY A 38 9.55 0.74 10.00
C GLY A 38 10.08 0.84 8.57
N TYR A 39 9.74 -0.12 7.72
CA TYR A 39 10.24 -0.20 6.35
C TYR A 39 9.91 1.04 5.52
N TYR A 40 8.70 1.57 5.70
CA TYR A 40 8.24 2.73 4.93
C TYR A 40 8.71 4.07 5.48
N ASP A 41 9.31 4.11 6.68
CA ASP A 41 9.72 5.35 7.32
C ASP A 41 10.80 6.06 6.49
N GLY A 42 10.54 7.31 6.11
CA GLY A 42 11.47 8.11 5.32
C GLY A 42 11.48 7.84 3.82
N ILE A 43 10.68 6.92 3.34
CA ILE A 43 10.59 6.61 1.90
C ILE A 43 9.80 7.69 1.18
N THR A 44 10.27 8.08 -0.01
CA THR A 44 9.64 9.13 -0.81
C THR A 44 8.52 8.59 -1.69
N PHE A 45 7.59 9.50 -2.06
CA PHE A 45 6.73 9.29 -3.20
C PHE A 45 7.55 9.64 -4.45
N HIS A 46 8.13 8.63 -5.06
CA HIS A 46 9.09 8.81 -6.17
C HIS A 46 8.41 9.03 -7.53
N ARG A 47 7.12 8.81 -7.61
CA ARG A 47 6.34 8.99 -8.85
C ARG A 47 4.99 9.61 -8.51
N VAL A 48 4.75 10.79 -9.04
CA VAL A 48 3.49 11.50 -8.84
C VAL A 48 3.00 12.00 -10.19
N ILE A 49 1.83 11.54 -10.60
CA ILE A 49 1.22 11.94 -11.87
C ILE A 49 -0.09 12.66 -11.54
N PRO A 50 -0.19 13.98 -11.84
CA PRO A 50 -1.41 14.75 -11.57
C PRO A 50 -2.65 14.11 -12.21
N ASN A 51 -3.76 14.16 -11.51
CA ASN A 51 -5.03 13.57 -11.93
C ASN A 51 -4.95 12.07 -12.21
N PHE A 52 -4.02 11.37 -11.54
CA PHE A 52 -3.87 9.93 -11.63
C PHE A 52 -3.57 9.33 -10.26
N MET A 53 -2.30 9.43 -9.79
CA MET A 53 -1.93 8.76 -8.53
C MET A 53 -0.63 9.33 -7.94
N ILE A 54 -0.39 8.99 -6.68
CA ILE A 54 0.91 9.13 -6.01
C ILE A 54 1.43 7.73 -5.72
N GLN A 55 2.69 7.47 -6.03
CA GLN A 55 3.32 6.15 -5.87
C GLN A 55 4.57 6.24 -5.01
N GLY A 56 4.69 5.33 -4.06
CA GLY A 56 5.85 5.25 -3.18
C GLY A 56 6.09 3.82 -2.72
N GLY A 57 6.95 3.67 -1.71
CA GLY A 57 7.22 2.37 -1.11
C GLY A 57 8.48 1.68 -1.61
N ASP A 58 9.24 2.33 -2.49
CA ASP A 58 10.55 1.85 -2.93
C ASP A 58 11.65 2.48 -2.07
N PRO A 59 12.39 1.69 -1.28
CA PRO A 59 13.45 2.25 -0.42
C PRO A 59 14.59 2.90 -1.20
N THR A 60 14.77 2.56 -2.48
CA THR A 60 15.79 3.18 -3.33
C THR A 60 15.30 4.49 -3.98
N GLY A 61 13.99 4.72 -4.01
CA GLY A 61 13.41 5.91 -4.63
C GLY A 61 13.49 5.95 -6.15
N THR A 62 13.81 4.84 -6.80
CA THR A 62 14.03 4.76 -8.26
C THR A 62 12.88 4.10 -9.02
N GLY A 63 12.00 3.39 -8.32
CA GLY A 63 10.96 2.56 -8.91
C GLY A 63 11.39 1.12 -9.16
N ALA A 64 12.68 0.81 -9.00
CA ALA A 64 13.23 -0.52 -9.25
C ALA A 64 13.47 -1.33 -7.97
N GLY A 65 13.38 -0.72 -6.81
CA GLY A 65 13.64 -1.38 -5.53
C GLY A 65 12.43 -2.08 -4.96
N GLY A 66 12.66 -2.88 -3.93
CA GLY A 66 11.63 -3.61 -3.24
C GLY A 66 12.17 -4.37 -2.04
N PRO A 67 11.34 -5.20 -1.41
CA PRO A 67 11.68 -5.82 -0.12
C PRO A 67 12.53 -7.09 -0.26
N GLY A 68 12.82 -7.53 -1.46
CA GLY A 68 13.61 -8.75 -1.68
C GLY A 68 12.77 -9.98 -1.95
N TYR A 69 11.47 -9.82 -2.15
CA TYR A 69 10.52 -10.90 -2.48
C TYR A 69 9.36 -10.33 -3.29
N THR A 70 8.59 -11.21 -3.91
CA THR A 70 7.33 -10.86 -4.57
C THR A 70 6.22 -11.79 -4.09
N PHE A 71 4.98 -11.39 -4.31
CA PHE A 71 3.83 -12.23 -3.96
C PHE A 71 2.68 -12.06 -4.96
N GLU A 72 1.71 -12.95 -4.85
CA GLU A 72 0.59 -13.08 -5.78
C GLU A 72 -0.38 -11.89 -5.74
N ASP A 73 -1.11 -11.71 -6.83
CA ASP A 73 -2.19 -10.73 -6.91
C ASP A 73 -3.45 -11.23 -6.21
N GLU A 74 -4.24 -10.28 -5.70
CA GLU A 74 -5.56 -10.54 -5.14
C GLU A 74 -6.57 -9.66 -5.88
N VAL A 75 -6.87 -10.02 -7.13
CA VAL A 75 -7.69 -9.18 -8.03
C VAL A 75 -9.13 -9.68 -8.20
N ASN A 76 -9.44 -10.90 -7.76
CA ASN A 76 -10.78 -11.47 -7.83
C ASN A 76 -11.58 -11.25 -6.54
N THR A 77 -11.46 -10.06 -5.97
CA THR A 77 -12.03 -9.72 -4.67
C THR A 77 -13.32 -8.90 -4.75
N GLY A 78 -13.62 -8.37 -5.93
CA GLY A 78 -14.69 -7.39 -6.12
C GLY A 78 -14.27 -5.95 -5.86
N LEU A 79 -13.05 -5.72 -5.34
CA LEU A 79 -12.53 -4.37 -5.13
C LEU A 79 -12.06 -3.76 -6.44
N LYS A 80 -12.37 -2.49 -6.67
CA LYS A 80 -12.08 -1.79 -7.92
C LYS A 80 -11.52 -0.41 -7.68
N HIS A 81 -10.86 0.12 -8.73
CA HIS A 81 -10.35 1.49 -8.75
C HIS A 81 -11.48 2.45 -9.17
N ASP A 82 -12.53 2.53 -8.36
CA ASP A 82 -13.80 3.17 -8.74
C ASP A 82 -14.02 4.56 -8.12
N LYS A 83 -13.05 5.08 -7.39
CA LYS A 83 -13.14 6.38 -6.73
C LYS A 83 -11.76 6.96 -6.44
N PRO A 84 -11.66 8.26 -6.06
CA PRO A 84 -10.41 8.80 -5.53
C PRO A 84 -10.00 8.11 -4.24
N GLY A 85 -8.70 8.06 -3.97
CA GLY A 85 -8.18 7.55 -2.70
C GLY A 85 -8.13 6.04 -2.59
N ILE A 86 -7.99 5.33 -3.67
CA ILE A 86 -7.81 3.88 -3.66
C ILE A 86 -6.34 3.54 -3.41
N PHE A 87 -6.08 2.68 -2.42
CA PHE A 87 -4.78 2.07 -2.18
C PHE A 87 -4.67 0.82 -3.05
N SER A 88 -3.65 0.78 -3.91
CA SER A 88 -3.43 -0.32 -4.84
C SER A 88 -1.94 -0.63 -4.96
N MET A 89 -1.60 -1.86 -5.35
CA MET A 89 -0.21 -2.28 -5.47
C MET A 89 0.36 -1.97 -6.85
N ALA A 90 1.51 -1.32 -6.86
CA ALA A 90 2.31 -1.22 -8.09
C ALA A 90 2.92 -2.59 -8.38
N ASN A 91 3.04 -2.92 -9.66
CA ASN A 91 3.66 -4.17 -10.08
C ASN A 91 4.28 -4.03 -11.48
N ARG A 92 4.98 -5.08 -11.91
CA ARG A 92 5.61 -5.17 -13.23
C ARG A 92 5.05 -6.34 -14.02
N GLY A 93 3.78 -6.67 -13.81
CA GLY A 93 3.08 -7.80 -14.39
C GLY A 93 2.52 -8.70 -13.31
N PRO A 94 1.91 -9.85 -13.68
CA PRO A 94 1.28 -10.74 -12.72
C PRO A 94 2.25 -11.23 -11.63
N ALA A 95 1.75 -11.26 -10.39
CA ALA A 95 2.46 -11.82 -9.22
C ALA A 95 3.84 -11.20 -8.96
N THR A 96 3.97 -9.89 -9.19
CA THR A 96 5.22 -9.16 -8.90
C THR A 96 5.07 -8.12 -7.82
N ASN A 97 4.08 -8.26 -6.93
CA ASN A 97 3.87 -7.34 -5.82
C ASN A 97 5.02 -7.42 -4.81
N GLY A 98 5.43 -6.27 -4.32
CA GLY A 98 6.46 -6.17 -3.30
C GLY A 98 6.10 -5.11 -2.26
N SER A 99 6.81 -3.98 -2.24
CA SER A 99 6.53 -2.89 -1.29
C SER A 99 5.92 -1.66 -1.93
N GLN A 100 6.02 -1.49 -3.24
CA GLN A 100 5.53 -0.29 -3.90
C GLN A 100 4.01 -0.28 -4.01
N PHE A 101 3.41 0.85 -3.69
CA PHE A 101 1.97 1.04 -3.76
C PHE A 101 1.66 2.44 -4.29
N PHE A 102 0.39 2.65 -4.68
CA PHE A 102 -0.06 3.96 -5.08
C PHE A 102 -1.42 4.27 -4.47
N ILE A 103 -1.71 5.56 -4.36
CA ILE A 103 -3.01 6.08 -3.89
C ILE A 103 -3.54 6.98 -5.00
N THR A 104 -4.77 6.75 -5.43
CA THR A 104 -5.31 7.43 -6.61
C THR A 104 -5.86 8.81 -6.30
N HIS A 105 -5.77 9.71 -7.30
CA HIS A 105 -6.42 11.02 -7.28
C HIS A 105 -7.86 10.95 -7.79
N VAL A 106 -8.13 10.01 -8.69
CA VAL A 106 -9.39 9.88 -9.45
C VAL A 106 -9.68 8.40 -9.66
N PRO A 107 -10.89 8.02 -10.09
CA PRO A 107 -11.15 6.65 -10.52
C PRO A 107 -10.21 6.25 -11.66
N THR A 108 -9.66 5.04 -11.59
CA THR A 108 -8.73 4.51 -12.61
C THR A 108 -9.16 3.11 -13.04
N PRO A 109 -10.36 2.96 -13.65
CA PRO A 109 -10.95 1.64 -13.91
C PRO A 109 -10.13 0.78 -14.87
N HIS A 110 -9.26 1.38 -15.68
CA HIS A 110 -8.34 0.63 -16.56
C HIS A 110 -7.33 -0.23 -15.80
N LEU A 111 -7.17 -0.03 -14.50
CA LEU A 111 -6.27 -0.81 -13.66
C LEU A 111 -6.95 -2.00 -13.00
N ASP A 112 -8.27 -2.10 -13.08
CA ASP A 112 -9.02 -3.21 -12.48
C ASP A 112 -8.56 -4.55 -13.07
N GLY A 113 -8.39 -5.54 -12.21
CA GLY A 113 -7.92 -6.87 -12.60
C GLY A 113 -6.43 -6.99 -12.86
N LYS A 114 -5.68 -5.87 -12.85
CA LYS A 114 -4.24 -5.84 -13.09
C LYS A 114 -3.43 -5.46 -11.85
N HIS A 115 -4.02 -4.66 -10.98
CA HIS A 115 -3.42 -4.20 -9.74
C HIS A 115 -4.32 -4.54 -8.58
N THR A 116 -3.72 -5.00 -7.47
CA THR A 116 -4.48 -5.40 -6.28
C THR A 116 -4.91 -4.17 -5.49
N VAL A 117 -6.21 -3.90 -5.47
CA VAL A 117 -6.81 -2.93 -4.56
C VAL A 117 -6.84 -3.53 -3.16
N PHE A 118 -6.35 -2.78 -2.15
CA PHE A 118 -6.33 -3.29 -0.78
C PHE A 118 -6.79 -2.30 0.28
N GLY A 119 -7.22 -1.10 -0.11
CA GLY A 119 -7.71 -0.13 0.85
C GLY A 119 -8.25 1.13 0.19
N PHE A 120 -8.73 2.05 1.03
CA PHE A 120 -9.28 3.32 0.57
C PHE A 120 -9.07 4.42 1.62
N VAL A 121 -8.96 5.65 1.15
CA VAL A 121 -8.81 6.84 2.00
C VAL A 121 -10.14 7.18 2.64
N THR A 122 -10.13 7.42 3.95
CA THR A 122 -11.30 7.86 4.70
C THR A 122 -11.23 9.34 5.05
N LYS A 123 -10.01 9.88 5.17
CA LYS A 123 -9.77 11.30 5.46
C LYS A 123 -8.40 11.69 4.93
N GLY A 124 -8.29 12.89 4.35
CA GLY A 124 -7.01 13.39 3.86
C GLY A 124 -6.82 13.24 2.36
N GLN A 125 -7.90 13.14 1.59
CA GLN A 125 -7.78 13.13 0.12
C GLN A 125 -7.12 14.42 -0.38
N ASP A 126 -7.36 15.54 0.28
CA ASP A 126 -6.68 16.80 -0.03
C ASP A 126 -5.16 16.71 0.17
N VAL A 127 -4.71 15.94 1.17
CA VAL A 127 -3.28 15.66 1.35
C VAL A 127 -2.75 14.81 0.19
N VAL A 128 -3.46 13.74 -0.18
CA VAL A 128 -3.09 12.92 -1.36
C VAL A 128 -2.91 13.82 -2.58
N ASN A 129 -3.86 14.73 -2.81
CA ASN A 129 -3.84 15.62 -3.96
C ASN A 129 -2.72 16.66 -3.90
N SER A 130 -2.16 16.92 -2.71
CA SER A 130 -1.09 17.91 -2.52
C SER A 130 0.31 17.31 -2.54
N ILE A 131 0.44 15.99 -2.46
CA ILE A 131 1.73 15.30 -2.49
C ILE A 131 2.44 15.59 -3.82
N GLN A 132 3.73 15.90 -3.72
CA GLN A 132 4.61 16.12 -4.87
C GLN A 132 5.73 15.09 -4.84
N MET A 133 6.34 14.87 -6.00
CA MET A 133 7.49 13.97 -6.10
C MET A 133 8.59 14.42 -5.13
N GLY A 134 9.07 13.48 -4.32
CA GLY A 134 10.04 13.77 -3.27
C GLY A 134 9.46 13.97 -1.89
N ASP A 135 8.15 14.17 -1.75
CA ASP A 135 7.51 14.16 -0.44
C ASP A 135 7.68 12.79 0.21
N LYS A 136 7.75 12.76 1.54
CA LYS A 136 8.13 11.56 2.28
C LYS A 136 6.97 11.00 3.09
N ILE A 137 6.99 9.66 3.20
CA ILE A 137 6.25 8.95 4.25
C ILE A 137 7.11 9.08 5.51
N GLN A 138 6.60 9.76 6.51
CA GLN A 138 7.31 9.89 7.78
C GLN A 138 7.11 8.65 8.64
N LYS A 139 5.88 8.14 8.68
CA LYS A 139 5.52 6.95 9.45
C LYS A 139 4.14 6.47 9.03
N ILE A 140 3.89 5.17 9.20
CA ILE A 140 2.55 4.60 9.06
C ILE A 140 2.11 4.11 10.45
N GLU A 141 1.04 4.70 10.98
CA GLU A 141 0.44 4.26 12.24
C GLU A 141 -0.68 3.26 11.95
N ILE A 142 -0.68 2.17 12.72
CA ILE A 142 -1.70 1.12 12.63
C ILE A 142 -2.62 1.30 13.83
N LEU A 143 -3.91 1.51 13.57
CA LEU A 143 -4.89 1.88 14.58
C LEU A 143 -5.68 0.71 15.16
N ASP A 144 -5.67 -0.44 14.50
CA ASP A 144 -6.43 -1.61 14.92
C ASP A 144 -5.50 -2.81 15.12
N PRO A 145 -5.92 -3.81 15.91
CA PRO A 145 -5.10 -5.03 16.12
C PRO A 145 -4.86 -5.80 14.84
N THR A 146 -3.65 -6.33 14.68
CA THR A 146 -3.24 -7.13 13.52
C THR A 146 -3.14 -8.61 13.83
N ASP A 147 -3.41 -9.03 15.08
CA ASP A 147 -3.13 -10.38 15.55
C ASP A 147 -3.81 -11.47 14.73
N ALA A 148 -5.10 -11.32 14.47
CA ALA A 148 -5.86 -12.31 13.69
C ALA A 148 -5.34 -12.43 12.26
N LEU A 149 -5.05 -11.31 11.62
CA LEU A 149 -4.50 -11.28 10.26
C LEU A 149 -3.11 -11.91 10.22
N PHE A 150 -2.25 -11.54 11.14
CA PHE A 150 -0.87 -12.03 11.17
C PHE A 150 -0.82 -13.52 11.50
N GLU A 151 -1.71 -14.02 12.35
CA GLU A 151 -1.83 -15.46 12.60
C GLU A 151 -2.29 -16.20 11.34
N ALA A 152 -3.29 -15.68 10.64
CA ALA A 152 -3.79 -16.28 9.41
C ALA A 152 -2.74 -16.34 8.31
N GLN A 153 -1.83 -15.34 8.25
CA GLN A 153 -0.79 -15.24 7.22
C GLN A 153 0.61 -15.54 7.75
N LYS A 154 0.71 -16.21 8.88
CA LYS A 154 1.97 -16.44 9.58
C LYS A 154 3.07 -17.06 8.72
N ALA A 155 2.75 -18.12 7.97
CA ALA A 155 3.72 -18.80 7.11
C ALA A 155 4.28 -17.87 6.03
N LYS A 156 3.43 -17.07 5.40
CA LYS A 156 3.86 -16.10 4.39
C LYS A 156 4.73 -15.01 5.00
N ILE A 157 4.32 -14.47 6.14
CA ILE A 157 5.07 -13.42 6.84
C ILE A 157 6.46 -13.93 7.23
N GLU A 158 6.56 -15.13 7.76
CA GLU A 158 7.86 -15.73 8.12
C GLU A 158 8.77 -15.86 6.90
N GLY A 159 8.21 -16.29 5.76
CA GLY A 159 8.97 -16.39 4.51
C GLY A 159 9.45 -15.03 4.01
N TRP A 160 8.58 -14.02 4.05
CA TRP A 160 8.93 -12.65 3.65
C TRP A 160 10.05 -12.09 4.55
N ASN A 161 9.93 -12.28 5.85
CA ASN A 161 10.92 -11.75 6.80
C ASN A 161 12.31 -12.37 6.61
N LYS A 162 12.38 -13.63 6.16
CA LYS A 162 13.67 -14.27 5.81
C LYS A 162 14.31 -13.65 4.58
N SER A 163 13.51 -13.18 3.63
CA SER A 163 13.99 -12.58 2.38
C SER A 163 14.14 -11.07 2.47
N LEU A 164 13.64 -10.44 3.52
CA LEU A 164 13.61 -8.99 3.67
C LEU A 164 15.02 -8.41 3.69
N LYS A 165 15.22 -7.43 2.83
CA LYS A 165 16.50 -6.72 2.71
C LYS A 165 16.55 -5.48 3.59
#